data_1156a8bcf1e97fffde7ec5c326be0c6c
#
_entry.id   1156a8bcf1e97fffde7ec5c326be0c6c
#
_cell.length_a   1.000
_cell.length_b   1.000
_cell.length_c   1.000
_cell.angle_alpha   90.00
_cell.angle_beta   90.00
_cell.angle_gamma   90.00
#
_symmetry.space_group_name_H-M   'P 1'
#
loop_
_entity.id
_entity.type
_entity.pdbx_description
1 polymer ?
#
loop_
_entity_poly.entity_id
_entity_poly.type
_entity_poly.pdbx_seq_one_letter_code
_entity_poly.pdbx_strand_id
1 'polypeptide(L)'
;RLFNPRRYNPDEWAELARAAGIKYVVFTAKHHAGFCMWDTRTTPFNVINTAYGKDLTRPLAEAFRRQGIAVGLYFSPDDFWWLNQHGKPINRAPFPGVTPQELPELMAYDKAQIRELLTGFGKIDLFFIDGPAEGLRELCWEIDPDIVVTRGAIETPEQFIPGLPLSGAWEANLTMGTEWPYK
;
A
#
# COMPACT_ATOMS: atom_id res chain seq x y z
N ARG A 1 17.48 -11.67 2.15
CA ARG A 1 18.69 -11.48 3.01
C ARG A 1 19.48 -10.22 2.65
N LEU A 2 19.33 -9.65 1.43
CA LEU A 2 20.09 -8.46 0.98
C LEU A 2 19.40 -7.13 1.31
N PHE A 3 18.10 -7.13 1.62
CA PHE A 3 17.37 -5.92 1.92
C PHE A 3 17.89 -5.29 3.24
N ASN A 4 18.53 -4.14 3.13
CA ASN A 4 19.13 -3.42 4.26
C ASN A 4 19.22 -1.91 3.95
N PRO A 5 18.13 -1.14 4.06
CA PRO A 5 18.11 0.28 3.74
C PRO A 5 18.82 1.14 4.81
N ARG A 6 20.14 1.16 4.81
CA ARG A 6 20.97 1.85 5.81
C ARG A 6 20.78 3.37 5.86
N ARG A 7 20.24 3.96 4.79
CA ARG A 7 19.99 5.40 4.67
C ARG A 7 18.52 5.77 4.88
N TYR A 8 17.70 4.83 5.36
CA TYR A 8 16.31 5.08 5.68
C TYR A 8 16.21 6.09 6.82
N ASN A 9 15.71 7.28 6.51
CA ASN A 9 15.52 8.38 7.45
C ASN A 9 14.16 9.05 7.20
N PRO A 10 13.09 8.54 7.82
CA PRO A 10 11.73 9.04 7.57
C PRO A 10 11.51 10.45 8.09
N ASP A 11 12.25 10.92 9.10
CA ASP A 11 12.14 12.28 9.60
C ASP A 11 12.63 13.29 8.56
N GLU A 12 13.80 13.06 7.97
CA GLU A 12 14.35 13.90 6.89
C GLU A 12 13.42 13.92 5.67
N TRP A 13 12.83 12.77 5.31
CA TRP A 13 11.88 12.69 4.21
C TRP A 13 10.60 13.48 4.50
N ALA A 14 10.09 13.42 5.72
CA ALA A 14 8.90 14.15 6.12
C ALA A 14 9.14 15.67 6.17
N GLU A 15 10.32 16.11 6.62
CA GLU A 15 10.72 17.51 6.59
C GLU A 15 10.83 18.04 5.15
N LEU A 16 11.46 17.28 4.26
CA LEU A 16 11.58 17.63 2.84
C LEU A 16 10.19 17.69 2.17
N ALA A 17 9.35 16.71 2.43
CA ALA A 17 7.98 16.68 1.91
C ALA A 17 7.17 17.90 2.37
N ARG A 18 7.27 18.26 3.65
CA ARG A 18 6.63 19.47 4.19
C ARG A 18 7.16 20.75 3.51
N ALA A 19 8.47 20.84 3.35
CA ALA A 19 9.09 22.00 2.68
C ALA A 19 8.64 22.10 1.21
N ALA A 20 8.42 20.98 0.54
CA ALA A 20 7.89 20.92 -0.83
C ALA A 20 6.36 21.16 -0.91
N GLY A 21 5.67 21.34 0.20
CA GLY A 21 4.22 21.61 0.23
C GLY A 21 3.36 20.37 0.03
N ILE A 22 3.90 19.15 0.18
CA ILE A 22 3.17 17.88 0.06
C ILE A 22 2.13 17.79 1.17
N LYS A 23 0.91 17.36 0.82
CA LYS A 23 -0.24 17.29 1.72
C LYS A 23 -0.51 15.89 2.22
N TYR A 24 -0.19 14.88 1.45
CA TYR A 24 -0.29 13.48 1.84
C TYR A 24 0.83 12.64 1.21
N VAL A 25 1.12 11.52 1.83
CA VAL A 25 2.04 10.50 1.33
C VAL A 25 1.32 9.17 1.26
N VAL A 26 1.63 8.36 0.26
CA VAL A 26 1.17 6.96 0.19
C VAL A 26 2.40 6.06 0.18
N PHE A 27 2.62 5.36 1.28
CA PHE A 27 3.76 4.45 1.41
C PHE A 27 3.39 3.05 0.95
N THR A 28 4.23 2.45 0.11
CA THR A 28 4.04 1.07 -0.35
C THR A 28 4.33 0.09 0.78
N ALA A 29 3.28 -0.30 1.50
CA ALA A 29 3.37 -1.28 2.57
C ALA A 29 3.56 -2.71 2.03
N LYS A 30 2.81 -3.08 0.98
CA LYS A 30 2.97 -4.35 0.25
C LYS A 30 2.71 -4.13 -1.24
N HIS A 31 3.65 -4.54 -2.10
CA HIS A 31 3.45 -4.62 -3.56
C HIS A 31 3.19 -6.07 -3.99
N HIS A 32 2.88 -6.31 -5.26
CA HIS A 32 2.54 -7.63 -5.84
C HIS A 32 3.53 -8.76 -5.48
N ALA A 33 4.79 -8.45 -5.17
CA ALA A 33 5.75 -9.47 -4.72
C ALA A 33 5.34 -10.15 -3.40
N GLY A 34 4.44 -9.54 -2.61
CA GLY A 34 4.00 -10.05 -1.32
C GLY A 34 4.94 -9.70 -0.15
N PHE A 35 6.03 -8.93 -0.41
CA PHE A 35 6.95 -8.52 0.65
C PHE A 35 6.34 -7.40 1.49
N CYS A 36 6.22 -7.66 2.79
CA CYS A 36 5.62 -6.74 3.75
C CYS A 36 6.66 -5.82 4.40
N MET A 37 6.47 -4.50 4.30
CA MET A 37 7.36 -3.48 4.87
C MET A 37 7.11 -3.22 6.36
N TRP A 38 6.28 -4.03 7.02
CA TRP A 38 5.96 -3.95 8.45
C TRP A 38 6.13 -5.30 9.15
N ASP A 39 6.09 -5.29 10.46
CA ASP A 39 6.11 -6.47 11.33
C ASP A 39 4.73 -7.16 11.29
N THR A 40 4.47 -7.88 10.20
CA THR A 40 3.24 -8.67 10.06
C THR A 40 3.37 -10.04 10.72
N ARG A 41 2.25 -10.53 11.27
CA ARG A 41 2.12 -11.89 11.79
C ARG A 41 1.61 -12.88 10.75
N THR A 42 1.23 -12.42 9.57
CA THR A 42 0.57 -13.24 8.54
C THR A 42 1.54 -14.01 7.68
N THR A 43 2.79 -13.52 7.54
CA THR A 43 3.82 -14.15 6.69
C THR A 43 5.22 -13.90 7.23
N PRO A 44 6.15 -14.87 7.05
CA PRO A 44 7.57 -14.64 7.30
C PRO A 44 8.25 -13.79 6.20
N PHE A 45 7.58 -13.50 5.07
CA PHE A 45 8.12 -12.70 3.98
C PHE A 45 7.92 -11.22 4.25
N ASN A 46 8.63 -10.73 5.25
CA ASN A 46 8.55 -9.36 5.74
C ASN A 46 9.91 -8.76 6.09
N VAL A 47 9.92 -7.48 6.35
CA VAL A 47 11.13 -6.69 6.64
C VAL A 47 11.86 -7.13 7.91
N ILE A 48 11.16 -7.66 8.91
CA ILE A 48 11.76 -8.13 10.17
C ILE A 48 12.70 -9.30 9.93
N ASN A 49 12.39 -10.16 8.97
CA ASN A 49 13.20 -11.33 8.60
C ASN A 49 14.32 -11.01 7.60
N THR A 50 14.70 -9.75 7.47
CA THR A 50 15.81 -9.29 6.62
C THR A 50 17.03 -8.86 7.44
N ALA A 51 18.12 -8.47 6.76
CA ALA A 51 19.29 -7.90 7.43
C ALA A 51 19.00 -6.54 8.09
N TYR A 52 17.94 -5.84 7.69
CA TYR A 52 17.49 -4.61 8.33
C TYR A 52 16.80 -4.88 9.68
N GLY A 53 15.93 -5.87 9.77
CA GLY A 53 15.34 -6.39 11.00
C GLY A 53 14.43 -5.42 11.77
N LYS A 54 13.91 -4.38 11.12
CA LYS A 54 13.07 -3.35 11.75
C LYS A 54 11.88 -3.01 10.86
N ASP A 55 10.77 -2.61 11.48
CA ASP A 55 9.60 -2.07 10.79
C ASP A 55 9.95 -0.76 10.05
N LEU A 56 9.51 -0.63 8.80
CA LEU A 56 9.68 0.58 8.00
C LEU A 56 8.40 1.43 8.00
N THR A 57 7.25 0.81 8.08
CA THR A 57 5.95 1.47 7.93
C THR A 57 5.64 2.37 9.12
N ARG A 58 5.87 1.88 10.35
CA ARG A 58 5.56 2.63 11.57
C ARG A 58 6.36 3.93 11.69
N PRO A 59 7.71 3.93 11.64
CA PRO A 59 8.47 5.17 11.80
C PRO A 59 8.18 6.17 10.67
N LEU A 60 7.87 5.70 9.45
CA LEU A 60 7.45 6.59 8.36
C LEU A 60 6.11 7.25 8.69
N ALA A 61 5.09 6.47 9.03
CA ALA A 61 3.76 7.01 9.35
C ALA A 61 3.82 8.03 10.48
N GLU A 62 4.61 7.76 11.52
CA GLU A 62 4.81 8.66 12.64
C GLU A 62 5.53 9.95 12.24
N ALA A 63 6.59 9.87 11.43
CA ALA A 63 7.36 11.02 10.98
C ALA A 63 6.50 11.98 10.14
N PHE A 64 5.78 11.47 9.14
CA PHE A 64 4.93 12.28 8.29
C PHE A 64 3.76 12.90 9.07
N ARG A 65 3.16 12.16 9.98
CA ARG A 65 2.09 12.67 10.85
C ARG A 65 2.59 13.81 11.76
N ARG A 66 3.81 13.71 12.31
CA ARG A 66 4.43 14.81 13.08
C ARG A 66 4.57 16.10 12.28
N GLN A 67 4.74 16.01 10.96
CA GLN A 67 4.81 17.16 10.06
C GLN A 67 3.44 17.66 9.57
N GLY A 68 2.32 17.08 10.05
CA GLY A 68 0.98 17.43 9.62
C GLY A 68 0.65 16.99 8.19
N ILE A 69 1.35 15.97 7.68
CA ILE A 69 1.11 15.36 6.37
C ILE A 69 0.24 14.14 6.58
N ALA A 70 -0.86 14.04 5.81
CA ALA A 70 -1.74 12.89 5.85
C ALA A 70 -1.02 11.62 5.39
N VAL A 71 -1.34 10.48 6.01
CA VAL A 71 -0.66 9.22 5.77
C VAL A 71 -1.57 8.23 5.08
N GLY A 72 -1.17 7.79 3.90
CA GLY A 72 -1.78 6.67 3.18
C GLY A 72 -0.85 5.47 3.10
N LEU A 73 -1.43 4.30 2.89
CA LEU A 73 -0.72 3.06 2.63
C LEU A 73 -1.17 2.45 1.31
N TYR A 74 -0.20 2.06 0.49
CA TYR A 74 -0.45 1.28 -0.72
C TYR A 74 -0.39 -0.21 -0.38
N PHE A 75 -1.34 -0.93 -0.90
CA PHE A 75 -1.49 -2.36 -0.71
C PHE A 75 -1.90 -3.06 -2.02
N SER A 76 -1.15 -4.06 -2.43
CA SER A 76 -1.55 -4.95 -3.52
C SER A 76 -2.24 -6.19 -2.95
N PRO A 77 -3.47 -6.49 -3.37
CA PRO A 77 -4.15 -7.74 -3.03
C PRO A 77 -3.61 -8.95 -3.81
N ASP A 78 -3.01 -8.71 -4.97
CA ASP A 78 -2.30 -9.75 -5.72
C ASP A 78 -0.98 -10.04 -5.00
N ASP A 79 -0.76 -11.28 -4.54
CA ASP A 79 0.39 -11.65 -3.72
C ASP A 79 1.14 -12.84 -4.34
N PHE A 80 2.23 -12.54 -5.07
CA PHE A 80 3.03 -13.55 -5.78
C PHE A 80 3.70 -14.55 -4.83
N TRP A 81 4.09 -14.12 -3.63
CA TRP A 81 4.63 -15.00 -2.61
C TRP A 81 3.57 -15.98 -2.13
N TRP A 82 2.41 -15.48 -1.76
CA TRP A 82 1.30 -16.32 -1.29
C TRP A 82 0.87 -17.32 -2.37
N LEU A 83 0.67 -16.86 -3.61
CA LEU A 83 0.31 -17.71 -4.75
C LEU A 83 1.33 -18.83 -4.96
N ASN A 84 2.63 -18.50 -4.92
CA ASN A 84 3.70 -19.50 -5.04
C ASN A 84 3.64 -20.55 -3.93
N GLN A 85 3.48 -20.12 -2.67
CA GLN A 85 3.42 -21.03 -1.52
C GLN A 85 2.21 -21.99 -1.58
N HIS A 86 1.14 -21.57 -2.29
CA HIS A 86 -0.09 -22.38 -2.43
C HIS A 86 -0.21 -23.08 -3.78
N GLY A 87 0.89 -23.17 -4.54
CA GLY A 87 0.94 -23.85 -5.84
C GLY A 87 0.02 -23.23 -6.89
N LYS A 88 -0.25 -21.93 -6.78
CA LYS A 88 -1.07 -21.17 -7.74
C LYS A 88 -0.18 -20.52 -8.81
N PRO A 89 -0.73 -20.19 -9.98
CA PRO A 89 -0.01 -19.40 -10.98
C PRO A 89 0.44 -18.05 -10.42
N ILE A 90 1.70 -17.68 -10.66
CA ILE A 90 2.22 -16.36 -10.25
C ILE A 90 1.80 -15.35 -11.30
N ASN A 91 0.71 -14.67 -11.03
CA ASN A 91 0.14 -13.65 -11.91
C ASN A 91 -0.75 -12.69 -11.11
N ARG A 92 -1.35 -11.71 -11.79
CA ARG A 92 -2.29 -10.75 -11.21
C ARG A 92 -3.54 -10.62 -12.09
N ALA A 93 -4.56 -9.95 -11.59
CA ALA A 93 -5.75 -9.62 -12.36
C ALA A 93 -5.38 -8.97 -13.71
N PRO A 94 -6.06 -9.34 -14.81
CA PRO A 94 -7.26 -10.17 -14.89
C PRO A 94 -7.01 -11.69 -15.10
N PHE A 95 -5.81 -12.20 -14.79
CA PHE A 95 -5.56 -13.64 -14.91
C PHE A 95 -6.46 -14.40 -13.92
N PRO A 96 -7.15 -15.48 -14.36
CA PRO A 96 -8.10 -16.19 -13.50
C PRO A 96 -7.41 -17.03 -12.42
N GLY A 97 -8.08 -17.18 -11.27
CA GLY A 97 -7.65 -18.04 -10.17
C GLY A 97 -6.48 -17.49 -9.35
N VAL A 98 -6.26 -16.16 -9.35
CA VAL A 98 -5.14 -15.52 -8.63
C VAL A 98 -5.57 -14.33 -7.76
N THR A 99 -6.85 -13.97 -7.79
CA THR A 99 -7.35 -12.82 -7.04
C THR A 99 -8.02 -13.23 -5.72
N PRO A 100 -8.06 -12.35 -4.70
CA PRO A 100 -8.75 -12.67 -3.46
C PRO A 100 -10.25 -12.93 -3.64
N GLN A 101 -10.90 -12.35 -4.67
CA GLN A 101 -12.32 -12.61 -4.97
C GLN A 101 -12.56 -14.05 -5.42
N GLU A 102 -11.56 -14.68 -6.03
CA GLU A 102 -11.63 -16.08 -6.50
C GLU A 102 -11.05 -17.07 -5.49
N LEU A 103 -10.20 -16.61 -4.57
CA LEU A 103 -9.47 -17.42 -3.59
C LEU A 103 -9.84 -16.99 -2.16
N PRO A 104 -10.80 -17.65 -1.48
CA PRO A 104 -11.24 -17.27 -0.13
C PRO A 104 -10.11 -17.23 0.91
N GLU A 105 -9.09 -18.08 0.78
CA GLU A 105 -7.94 -18.11 1.68
C GLU A 105 -7.03 -16.88 1.48
N LEU A 106 -6.83 -16.44 0.23
CA LEU A 106 -6.12 -15.20 -0.08
C LEU A 106 -6.92 -13.98 0.42
N MET A 107 -8.24 -13.99 0.23
CA MET A 107 -9.12 -12.95 0.78
C MET A 107 -8.99 -12.84 2.31
N ALA A 108 -8.98 -13.96 3.01
CA ALA A 108 -8.82 -13.97 4.46
C ALA A 108 -7.43 -13.46 4.89
N TYR A 109 -6.40 -13.83 4.15
CA TYR A 109 -5.02 -13.39 4.37
C TYR A 109 -4.87 -11.87 4.17
N ASP A 110 -5.39 -11.32 3.06
CA ASP A 110 -5.36 -9.88 2.79
C ASP A 110 -6.17 -9.09 3.83
N LYS A 111 -7.35 -9.59 4.22
CA LYS A 111 -8.15 -8.98 5.28
C LYS A 111 -7.41 -8.93 6.62
N ALA A 112 -6.65 -9.97 6.96
CA ALA A 112 -5.83 -9.97 8.17
C ALA A 112 -4.73 -8.89 8.11
N GLN A 113 -4.06 -8.76 6.98
CA GLN A 113 -3.02 -7.74 6.76
C GLN A 113 -3.59 -6.32 6.78
N ILE A 114 -4.74 -6.08 6.15
CA ILE A 114 -5.43 -4.77 6.18
C ILE A 114 -5.81 -4.40 7.63
N ARG A 115 -6.32 -5.35 8.41
CA ARG A 115 -6.61 -5.10 9.84
C ARG A 115 -5.36 -4.71 10.62
N GLU A 116 -4.23 -5.40 10.43
CA GLU A 116 -2.95 -5.02 11.06
C GLU A 116 -2.57 -3.57 10.70
N LEU A 117 -2.63 -3.22 9.41
CA LEU A 117 -2.23 -1.91 8.92
C LEU A 117 -3.14 -0.78 9.41
N LEU A 118 -4.46 -0.99 9.42
CA LEU A 118 -5.41 0.06 9.80
C LEU A 118 -5.60 0.20 11.32
N THR A 119 -5.29 -0.83 12.10
CA THR A 119 -5.44 -0.77 13.57
C THR A 119 -4.12 -0.62 14.31
N GLY A 120 -3.00 -0.95 13.68
CA GLY A 120 -1.69 -1.01 14.33
C GLY A 120 -0.82 0.24 14.18
N PHE A 121 -1.11 1.15 13.27
CA PHE A 121 -0.21 2.22 12.85
C PHE A 121 -0.73 3.65 13.14
N GLY A 122 -1.75 3.78 13.98
CA GLY A 122 -2.45 5.03 14.24
C GLY A 122 -3.36 5.40 13.06
N LYS A 123 -3.73 6.68 12.95
CA LYS A 123 -4.62 7.11 11.89
C LYS A 123 -3.98 6.93 10.51
N ILE A 124 -4.67 6.23 9.63
CA ILE A 124 -4.36 6.11 8.21
C ILE A 124 -5.47 6.84 7.45
N ASP A 125 -5.11 7.89 6.72
CA ASP A 125 -6.06 8.78 6.06
C ASP A 125 -6.50 8.25 4.69
N LEU A 126 -5.64 7.44 4.03
CA LEU A 126 -5.89 6.88 2.71
C LEU A 126 -5.37 5.46 2.61
N PHE A 127 -6.14 4.56 1.98
CA PHE A 127 -5.71 3.21 1.66
C PHE A 127 -5.83 2.96 0.16
N PHE A 128 -4.68 2.78 -0.49
CA PHE A 128 -4.59 2.56 -1.94
C PHE A 128 -4.55 1.05 -2.21
N ILE A 129 -5.61 0.51 -2.84
CA ILE A 129 -5.68 -0.90 -3.23
C ILE A 129 -5.34 -1.00 -4.71
N ASP A 130 -4.18 -1.57 -5.03
CA ASP A 130 -3.74 -1.78 -6.41
C ASP A 130 -4.16 -3.16 -6.92
N GLY A 131 -5.41 -3.26 -7.28
CA GLY A 131 -6.03 -4.49 -7.78
C GLY A 131 -7.54 -4.55 -7.48
N PRO A 132 -8.17 -5.71 -7.67
CA PRO A 132 -9.57 -5.91 -7.32
C PRO A 132 -9.82 -5.66 -5.84
N ALA A 133 -10.69 -4.69 -5.53
CA ALA A 133 -10.85 -4.15 -4.18
C ALA A 133 -12.14 -4.61 -3.46
N GLU A 134 -13.04 -5.29 -4.16
CA GLU A 134 -14.30 -5.77 -3.61
C GLU A 134 -14.06 -6.69 -2.40
N GLY A 135 -14.79 -6.45 -1.32
CA GLY A 135 -14.61 -7.17 -0.04
C GLY A 135 -13.44 -6.68 0.81
N LEU A 136 -12.47 -5.96 0.24
CA LEU A 136 -11.33 -5.36 0.94
C LEU A 136 -11.58 -3.89 1.28
N ARG A 137 -12.13 -3.12 0.35
CA ARG A 137 -12.51 -1.72 0.59
C ARG A 137 -13.62 -1.60 1.63
N GLU A 138 -14.61 -2.50 1.59
CA GLU A 138 -15.68 -2.55 2.58
C GLU A 138 -15.10 -2.78 3.98
N LEU A 139 -14.10 -3.66 4.11
CA LEU A 139 -13.38 -3.85 5.36
C LEU A 139 -12.66 -2.57 5.84
N CYS A 140 -12.06 -1.80 4.91
CA CYS A 140 -11.44 -0.53 5.29
C CYS A 140 -12.47 0.42 5.91
N TRP A 141 -13.66 0.54 5.33
CA TRP A 141 -14.75 1.38 5.84
C TRP A 141 -15.44 0.82 7.11
N GLU A 142 -15.41 -0.50 7.31
CA GLU A 142 -15.83 -1.10 8.60
C GLU A 142 -14.91 -0.68 9.74
N ILE A 143 -13.60 -0.55 9.46
CA ILE A 143 -12.60 -0.19 10.46
C ILE A 143 -12.56 1.32 10.69
N ASP A 144 -12.57 2.10 9.64
CA ASP A 144 -12.58 3.56 9.66
C ASP A 144 -13.52 4.09 8.56
N PRO A 145 -14.73 4.54 8.89
CA PRO A 145 -15.68 5.04 7.91
C PRO A 145 -15.24 6.29 7.14
N ASP A 146 -14.26 7.02 7.66
CA ASP A 146 -13.76 8.27 7.07
C ASP A 146 -12.52 8.07 6.19
N ILE A 147 -12.01 6.84 6.11
CA ILE A 147 -10.80 6.55 5.31
C ILE A 147 -11.09 6.69 3.81
N VAL A 148 -10.20 7.37 3.09
CA VAL A 148 -10.25 7.41 1.62
C VAL A 148 -9.70 6.09 1.07
N VAL A 149 -10.50 5.37 0.28
CA VAL A 149 -10.05 4.15 -0.41
C VAL A 149 -9.96 4.43 -1.90
N THR A 150 -8.75 4.36 -2.47
CA THR A 150 -8.54 4.54 -3.90
C THR A 150 -8.75 3.25 -4.66
N ARG A 151 -9.01 3.37 -5.97
CA ARG A 151 -9.51 2.32 -6.88
C ARG A 151 -10.82 1.67 -6.41
N GLY A 152 -11.60 2.40 -5.63
CA GLY A 152 -12.93 1.99 -5.18
C GLY A 152 -13.89 3.17 -5.14
N ALA A 153 -13.56 4.21 -4.36
CA ALA A 153 -14.41 5.39 -4.17
C ALA A 153 -14.03 6.56 -5.08
N ILE A 154 -12.79 6.63 -5.55
CA ILE A 154 -12.31 7.70 -6.44
C ILE A 154 -11.68 7.15 -7.71
N GLU A 155 -11.80 7.91 -8.80
CA GLU A 155 -11.13 7.60 -10.05
C GLU A 155 -9.62 7.89 -9.96
N THR A 156 -8.80 7.00 -10.51
CA THR A 156 -7.35 7.11 -10.46
C THR A 156 -6.75 6.90 -11.85
N PRO A 157 -6.73 7.95 -12.72
CA PRO A 157 -6.02 7.89 -13.99
C PRO A 157 -4.51 7.72 -13.76
N GLU A 158 -3.89 6.88 -14.59
CA GLU A 158 -2.45 6.60 -14.53
C GLU A 158 -1.73 7.12 -15.77
N GLN A 159 -0.60 7.83 -15.56
CA GLN A 159 0.28 8.38 -16.59
C GLN A 159 -0.37 9.43 -17.50
N PHE A 160 -1.54 9.95 -17.16
CA PHE A 160 -2.16 11.07 -17.86
C PHE A 160 -3.04 11.92 -16.93
N ILE A 161 -3.23 13.16 -17.32
CA ILE A 161 -4.19 14.08 -16.68
C ILE A 161 -5.41 14.14 -17.59
N PRO A 162 -6.63 13.92 -17.10
CA PRO A 162 -7.85 14.06 -17.88
C PRO A 162 -7.96 15.45 -18.52
N GLY A 163 -8.33 15.50 -19.79
CA GLY A 163 -8.52 16.77 -20.51
C GLY A 163 -9.72 17.58 -20.03
N LEU A 164 -10.68 16.90 -19.41
CA LEU A 164 -11.84 17.51 -18.75
C LEU A 164 -11.83 17.09 -17.27
N PRO A 165 -12.26 17.98 -16.35
CA PRO A 165 -12.42 17.62 -14.95
C PRO A 165 -13.34 16.41 -14.80
N LEU A 166 -12.91 15.41 -14.03
CA LEU A 166 -13.75 14.30 -13.62
C LEU A 166 -14.77 14.78 -12.57
N SER A 167 -15.92 14.14 -12.50
CA SER A 167 -16.92 14.44 -11.48
C SER A 167 -16.53 13.80 -10.15
N GLY A 168 -16.59 14.57 -9.07
CA GLY A 168 -16.25 14.10 -7.72
C GLY A 168 -14.75 14.16 -7.40
N ALA A 169 -14.32 13.38 -6.43
CA ALA A 169 -12.92 13.27 -6.03
C ALA A 169 -12.17 12.29 -6.95
N TRP A 170 -10.98 12.67 -7.38
CA TRP A 170 -10.11 11.84 -8.22
C TRP A 170 -8.64 12.12 -7.92
N GLU A 171 -7.80 11.19 -8.30
CA GLU A 171 -6.35 11.25 -8.15
C GLU A 171 -5.67 10.89 -9.48
N ALA A 172 -4.61 11.55 -9.86
CA ALA A 172 -3.79 11.17 -11.00
C ALA A 172 -2.42 10.68 -10.54
N ASN A 173 -2.05 9.47 -10.95
CA ASN A 173 -0.75 8.89 -10.66
C ASN A 173 0.20 9.10 -11.84
N LEU A 174 1.22 9.91 -11.63
CA LEU A 174 2.23 10.24 -12.62
C LEU A 174 3.61 9.88 -12.10
N THR A 175 4.45 9.28 -12.95
CA THR A 175 5.85 9.09 -12.61
C THR A 175 6.62 10.40 -12.73
N MET A 176 7.60 10.62 -11.87
CA MET A 176 8.52 11.76 -11.97
C MET A 176 9.58 11.57 -13.06
N GLY A 177 9.68 10.38 -13.63
CA GLY A 177 10.62 10.00 -14.69
C GLY A 177 9.89 9.32 -15.85
N THR A 178 10.64 8.57 -16.63
CA THR A 178 10.12 7.85 -17.80
C THR A 178 9.50 6.49 -17.46
N GLU A 179 9.75 5.98 -16.28
CA GLU A 179 9.33 4.65 -15.82
C GLU A 179 8.92 4.69 -14.35
N TRP A 180 8.13 3.70 -13.91
CA TRP A 180 7.74 3.54 -12.50
C TRP A 180 8.94 3.34 -11.56
N PRO A 181 9.91 2.46 -11.82
CA PRO A 181 11.07 2.34 -10.96
C PRO A 181 12.03 3.52 -11.14
N TYR A 182 12.55 4.01 -10.03
CA TYR A 182 13.65 4.96 -10.04
C TYR A 182 14.93 4.29 -10.58
N LYS A 183 15.60 4.95 -11.51
CA LYS A 183 16.88 4.52 -12.10
C LYS A 183 18.04 5.38 -11.64
#